data_866373f4a11afa7d7bb8794ebbbf4d42
#
_entry.id   866373f4a11afa7d7bb8794ebbbf4d42
#
_cell.length_a   1.000
_cell.length_b   1.000
_cell.length_c   1.000
_cell.angle_alpha   90.00
_cell.angle_beta   90.00
_cell.angle_gamma   90.00
#
_symmetry.space_group_name_H-M   'P 1'
#
loop_
_entity.id
_entity.type
_entity.pdbx_description
1 polymer ?
#
loop_
_entity_poly.entity_id
_entity_poly.type
_entity_poly.pdbx_seq_one_letter_code
_entity_poly.pdbx_strand_id
1 'polypeptide(L)'
;FMNIYKERVDIYKSNKDYQAALNESLPLSFTLNKDMLYSIGFDKREDSVSFFIREIEADKNVLKEFKRTYSAQKDPYQLLMWGKPFFAVRRGEVKLLDSWITAPFHNPVLSIFGDSFVEGTMLLINGIDRKYRWSSMLTSVLGKERCLVDGKGGEMMSDEFINRFKIENSWYKTKYVILALGTNNYLDVEKYKKYMLQAISILRNNGQIPVLLTVTPRKDRDYEPVKLINDWIKSMNIKYIDMHEAVTKENDPTQWRDGYLFYDGIHPTPNGYK
;
A
#
# COMPACT_ATOMS: atom_id res chain seq x y z
N PHE A 1 -5.16 14.47 -4.40
CA PHE A 1 -5.82 14.72 -5.69
C PHE A 1 -5.26 15.97 -6.37
N MET A 2 -5.62 16.13 -7.62
CA MET A 2 -5.13 17.21 -8.47
C MET A 2 -6.33 17.97 -9.07
N ASN A 3 -6.36 19.28 -8.91
CA ASN A 3 -7.28 20.16 -9.63
C ASN A 3 -6.56 20.82 -10.81
N ILE A 4 -7.18 20.75 -11.96
CA ILE A 4 -6.60 21.28 -13.21
C ILE A 4 -7.38 22.53 -13.61
N TYR A 5 -6.64 23.60 -13.83
CA TYR A 5 -7.12 24.87 -14.34
C TYR A 5 -6.48 25.17 -15.70
N LYS A 6 -6.96 26.18 -16.38
CA LYS A 6 -6.48 26.53 -17.72
C LYS A 6 -4.96 26.73 -17.82
N GLU A 7 -4.34 27.27 -16.77
CA GLU A 7 -2.92 27.67 -16.77
C GLU A 7 -2.15 27.20 -15.55
N ARG A 8 -2.79 26.42 -14.66
CA ARG A 8 -2.14 25.91 -13.45
C ARG A 8 -2.75 24.60 -12.98
N VAL A 9 -2.00 23.94 -12.13
CA VAL A 9 -2.42 22.73 -11.42
C VAL A 9 -2.24 22.95 -9.93
N ASP A 10 -3.31 22.69 -9.17
CA ASP A 10 -3.26 22.66 -7.71
C ASP A 10 -3.23 21.21 -7.24
N ILE A 11 -2.19 20.83 -6.52
CA ILE A 11 -2.03 19.49 -5.99
C ILE A 11 -2.33 19.51 -4.49
N TYR A 12 -3.21 18.62 -4.07
CA TYR A 12 -3.70 18.50 -2.71
C TYR A 12 -3.21 17.19 -2.10
N LYS A 13 -2.88 17.24 -0.82
CA LYS A 13 -2.63 16.07 0.01
C LYS A 13 -3.71 15.95 1.09
N SER A 14 -3.98 14.73 1.52
CA SER A 14 -4.77 14.48 2.72
C SER A 14 -3.85 14.54 3.94
N ASN A 15 -4.32 15.19 5.00
CA ASN A 15 -3.68 15.11 6.31
C ASN A 15 -4.09 13.81 7.04
N LYS A 16 -3.58 13.61 8.25
CA LYS A 16 -3.94 12.46 9.11
C LYS A 16 -5.44 12.32 9.41
N ASP A 17 -6.19 13.41 9.30
CA ASP A 17 -7.64 13.46 9.55
C ASP A 17 -8.44 13.36 8.24
N TYR A 18 -7.81 12.94 7.15
CA TYR A 18 -8.37 12.82 5.80
C TYR A 18 -8.91 14.11 5.19
N GLN A 19 -8.55 15.26 5.76
CA GLN A 19 -8.88 16.55 5.18
C GLN A 19 -7.88 16.90 4.09
N ALA A 20 -8.39 17.33 2.95
CA ALA A 20 -7.55 17.77 1.86
C ALA A 20 -6.99 19.17 2.12
N ALA A 21 -5.69 19.32 2.05
CA ALA A 21 -5.01 20.60 2.11
C ALA A 21 -4.23 20.85 0.83
N LEU A 22 -4.23 22.08 0.34
CA LEU A 22 -3.40 22.48 -0.78
C LEU A 22 -1.93 22.26 -0.41
N ASN A 23 -1.25 21.47 -1.22
CA ASN A 23 0.18 21.21 -1.05
C ASN A 23 1.03 22.19 -1.87
N GLU A 24 0.68 22.32 -3.12
CA GLU A 24 1.35 23.28 -4.02
C GLU A 24 0.45 23.66 -5.20
N SER A 25 0.67 24.87 -5.71
CA SER A 25 0.05 25.40 -6.91
C SER A 25 1.16 25.63 -7.93
N LEU A 26 1.09 24.98 -9.07
CA LEU A 26 2.13 24.94 -10.08
C LEU A 26 1.61 25.51 -11.40
N PRO A 27 2.33 26.41 -12.06
CA PRO A 27 1.97 26.84 -13.40
C PRO A 27 2.10 25.67 -14.38
N LEU A 28 1.18 25.59 -15.33
CA LEU A 28 1.36 24.76 -16.51
C LEU A 28 2.36 25.43 -17.45
N SER A 29 3.20 24.63 -18.09
CA SER A 29 4.09 25.11 -19.16
C SER A 29 3.36 25.43 -20.47
N PHE A 30 2.04 25.18 -20.51
CA PHE A 30 1.16 25.43 -21.64
C PHE A 30 -0.26 25.73 -21.15
N THR A 31 -1.02 26.46 -21.97
CA THR A 31 -2.42 26.76 -21.68
C THR A 31 -3.31 25.67 -22.27
N LEU A 32 -4.26 25.15 -21.48
CA LEU A 32 -5.24 24.19 -21.99
C LEU A 32 -6.17 24.82 -23.02
N ASN A 33 -6.32 24.17 -24.15
CA ASN A 33 -7.15 24.61 -25.27
C ASN A 33 -8.28 23.58 -25.49
N LYS A 34 -9.50 24.07 -25.70
CA LYS A 34 -10.71 23.25 -25.93
C LYS A 34 -10.65 22.37 -27.19
N ASP A 35 -9.81 22.75 -28.15
CA ASP A 35 -9.70 22.07 -29.44
C ASP A 35 -8.59 21.00 -29.46
N MET A 36 -7.91 20.79 -28.31
CA MET A 36 -6.82 19.84 -28.17
C MET A 36 -7.21 18.61 -27.35
N LEU A 37 -6.54 17.52 -27.60
CA LEU A 37 -6.67 16.30 -26.82
C LEU A 37 -5.67 16.29 -25.65
N TYR A 38 -6.11 15.80 -24.52
CA TYR A 38 -5.26 15.68 -23.34
C TYR A 38 -5.33 14.28 -22.74
N SER A 39 -4.16 13.74 -22.41
CA SER A 39 -4.02 12.58 -21.53
C SER A 39 -3.69 13.07 -20.12
N ILE A 40 -4.54 12.75 -19.17
CA ILE A 40 -4.40 13.16 -17.77
C ILE A 40 -4.34 11.91 -16.92
N GLY A 41 -3.38 11.84 -16.00
CA GLY A 41 -3.27 10.67 -15.16
C GLY A 41 -2.21 10.78 -14.09
N PHE A 42 -1.97 9.64 -13.49
CA PHE A 42 -0.87 9.46 -12.55
C PHE A 42 -0.18 8.12 -12.78
N ASP A 43 1.10 8.06 -12.47
CA ASP A 43 1.92 6.86 -12.43
C ASP A 43 2.35 6.64 -10.99
N LYS A 44 1.81 5.61 -10.34
CA LYS A 44 2.17 5.21 -8.98
C LYS A 44 3.20 4.09 -9.07
N ARG A 45 4.36 4.33 -8.49
CA ARG A 45 5.40 3.32 -8.28
C ARG A 45 5.61 3.10 -6.79
N GLU A 46 6.42 2.12 -6.44
CA GLU A 46 6.69 1.76 -5.05
C GLU A 46 7.10 2.97 -4.19
N ASP A 47 8.00 3.81 -4.73
CA ASP A 47 8.61 4.93 -4.01
C ASP A 47 8.26 6.30 -4.59
N SER A 48 7.35 6.37 -5.54
CA SER A 48 6.99 7.62 -6.16
C SER A 48 5.59 7.65 -6.73
N VAL A 49 5.05 8.85 -6.81
CA VAL A 49 3.82 9.16 -7.54
C VAL A 49 4.10 10.32 -8.47
N SER A 50 3.79 10.14 -9.74
CA SER A 50 3.85 11.21 -10.74
C SER A 50 2.44 11.54 -11.22
N PHE A 51 2.09 12.82 -11.16
CA PHE A 51 0.92 13.35 -11.86
C PHE A 51 1.36 13.91 -13.20
N PHE A 52 0.55 13.72 -14.22
CA PHE A 52 0.86 14.26 -15.54
C PHE A 52 -0.38 14.78 -16.27
N ILE A 53 -0.14 15.78 -17.11
CA ILE A 53 -1.07 16.27 -18.13
C ILE A 53 -0.26 16.35 -19.41
N ARG A 54 -0.71 15.69 -20.45
CA ARG A 54 -0.07 15.67 -21.76
C ARG A 54 -1.04 16.18 -22.81
N GLU A 55 -0.61 17.17 -23.59
CA GLU A 55 -1.27 17.53 -24.83
C GLU A 55 -0.82 16.52 -25.88
N ILE A 56 -1.76 15.88 -26.55
CA ILE A 56 -1.50 14.78 -27.47
C ILE A 56 -2.19 14.97 -28.82
N GLU A 57 -1.63 14.37 -29.84
CA GLU A 57 -2.27 14.21 -31.15
C GLU A 57 -3.23 13.02 -31.18
N ALA A 58 -3.99 12.90 -32.26
CA ALA A 58 -4.94 11.79 -32.43
C ALA A 58 -4.26 10.40 -32.44
N ASP A 59 -3.00 10.32 -32.90
CA ASP A 59 -2.16 9.12 -32.88
C ASP A 59 -1.44 8.89 -31.55
N LYS A 60 -1.78 9.68 -30.51
CA LYS A 60 -1.23 9.65 -29.16
C LYS A 60 0.20 10.14 -29.00
N ASN A 61 0.78 10.78 -30.01
CA ASN A 61 2.06 11.47 -29.83
C ASN A 61 1.94 12.62 -28.85
N VAL A 62 2.89 12.74 -27.92
CA VAL A 62 2.92 13.79 -26.90
C VAL A 62 3.54 15.05 -27.48
N LEU A 63 2.77 16.13 -27.51
CA LEU A 63 3.23 17.45 -27.97
C LEU A 63 3.83 18.25 -26.82
N LYS A 64 3.16 18.25 -25.66
CA LYS A 64 3.58 18.96 -24.45
C LYS A 64 3.27 18.14 -23.23
N GLU A 65 4.07 18.26 -22.19
CA GLU A 65 3.86 17.58 -20.92
C GLU A 65 4.07 18.52 -19.74
N PHE A 66 3.12 18.46 -18.81
CA PHE A 66 3.32 18.84 -17.42
C PHE A 66 3.46 17.55 -16.61
N LYS A 67 4.50 17.45 -15.79
CA LYS A 67 4.71 16.31 -14.89
C LYS A 67 5.22 16.77 -13.54
N ARG A 68 4.63 16.25 -12.47
CA ARG A 68 5.10 16.49 -11.11
C ARG A 68 5.24 15.17 -10.39
N THR A 69 6.43 14.89 -9.88
CA THR A 69 6.76 13.65 -9.18
C THR A 69 7.04 13.91 -7.70
N TYR A 70 6.44 13.12 -6.85
CA TYR A 70 6.71 13.04 -5.42
C TYR A 70 7.44 11.75 -5.10
N SER A 71 8.42 11.81 -4.21
CA SER A 71 9.21 10.65 -3.78
C SER A 71 8.97 10.39 -2.30
N ALA A 72 8.84 9.12 -1.93
CA ALA A 72 8.70 8.68 -0.54
C ALA A 72 9.87 9.12 0.35
N GLN A 73 11.08 9.22 -0.22
CA GLN A 73 12.26 9.66 0.52
C GLN A 73 12.20 11.13 0.94
N LYS A 74 11.49 11.97 0.16
CA LYS A 74 11.37 13.41 0.45
C LYS A 74 10.11 13.77 1.22
N ASP A 75 9.05 13.01 1.05
CA ASP A 75 7.78 13.24 1.73
C ASP A 75 7.03 11.91 1.94
N PRO A 76 7.36 11.16 2.99
CA PRO A 76 6.83 9.81 3.22
C PRO A 76 5.31 9.78 3.38
N TYR A 77 4.69 10.85 3.88
CA TYR A 77 3.24 10.89 4.11
C TYR A 77 2.43 11.19 2.85
N GLN A 78 3.04 11.63 1.76
CA GLN A 78 2.33 11.97 0.53
C GLN A 78 2.08 10.78 -0.40
N LEU A 79 2.71 9.63 -0.14
CA LEU A 79 2.67 8.49 -1.04
C LEU A 79 1.66 7.41 -0.66
N LEU A 80 0.94 7.62 0.43
CA LEU A 80 -0.14 6.74 0.84
C LEU A 80 -1.35 7.00 -0.05
N MET A 81 -1.31 6.47 -1.27
CA MET A 81 -2.41 6.56 -2.21
C MET A 81 -3.24 5.29 -2.17
N TRP A 82 -4.35 5.36 -1.46
CA TRP A 82 -5.39 4.35 -1.51
C TRP A 82 -6.67 4.97 -2.05
N GLY A 83 -7.47 4.13 -2.65
CA GLY A 83 -8.78 4.49 -3.10
C GLY A 83 -8.98 4.25 -4.59
N LYS A 84 -10.20 4.44 -5.01
CA LYS A 84 -10.57 4.35 -6.42
C LYS A 84 -10.12 5.61 -7.13
N PRO A 85 -9.42 5.51 -8.26
CA PRO A 85 -9.23 6.66 -9.11
C PRO A 85 -10.61 7.14 -9.57
N PHE A 86 -10.83 8.44 -9.52
CA PHE A 86 -12.04 9.03 -10.05
C PHE A 86 -11.69 10.30 -10.82
N PHE A 87 -12.52 10.63 -11.78
CA PHE A 87 -12.48 11.86 -12.53
C PHE A 87 -13.76 12.64 -12.28
N ALA A 88 -13.65 13.92 -11.97
CA ALA A 88 -14.80 14.79 -11.76
C ALA A 88 -14.59 16.14 -12.44
N VAL A 89 -15.65 16.65 -13.03
CA VAL A 89 -15.68 18.00 -13.62
C VAL A 89 -16.47 18.90 -12.68
N ARG A 90 -15.81 19.91 -12.13
CA ARG A 90 -16.46 20.85 -11.21
C ARG A 90 -17.06 22.04 -11.94
N ARG A 91 -16.41 22.50 -13.00
CA ARG A 91 -16.87 23.62 -13.85
C ARG A 91 -16.44 23.38 -15.29
N GLY A 92 -17.34 23.59 -16.24
CA GLY A 92 -17.11 23.36 -17.66
C GLY A 92 -17.60 22.01 -18.15
N GLU A 93 -17.30 21.69 -19.37
CA GLU A 93 -17.63 20.43 -20.03
C GLU A 93 -16.34 19.73 -20.45
N VAL A 94 -16.32 18.41 -20.28
CA VAL A 94 -15.22 17.55 -20.70
C VAL A 94 -15.80 16.32 -21.36
N LYS A 95 -15.34 16.00 -22.55
CA LYS A 95 -15.66 14.75 -23.23
C LYS A 95 -14.59 13.73 -22.90
N LEU A 96 -14.95 12.70 -22.12
CA LEU A 96 -14.08 11.56 -21.91
C LEU A 96 -14.14 10.67 -23.15
N LEU A 97 -13.00 10.51 -23.83
CA LEU A 97 -12.88 9.69 -25.04
C LEU A 97 -12.50 8.26 -24.70
N ASP A 98 -11.60 8.11 -23.75
CA ASP A 98 -11.07 6.80 -23.31
C ASP A 98 -10.56 6.88 -21.88
N SER A 99 -10.56 5.76 -21.18
CA SER A 99 -9.95 5.61 -19.86
C SER A 99 -9.31 4.25 -19.76
N TRP A 100 -8.08 4.20 -19.28
CA TRP A 100 -7.36 2.94 -19.07
C TRP A 100 -6.54 2.96 -17.80
N ILE A 101 -6.34 1.79 -17.24
CA ILE A 101 -5.39 1.55 -16.18
C ILE A 101 -4.37 0.56 -16.72
N THR A 102 -3.10 0.96 -16.78
CA THR A 102 -2.01 0.05 -17.08
C THR A 102 -1.34 -0.36 -15.78
N ALA A 103 -1.31 -1.66 -15.51
CA ALA A 103 -0.45 -2.23 -14.51
C ALA A 103 0.82 -2.75 -15.19
N PRO A 104 2.02 -2.39 -14.71
CA PRO A 104 3.26 -2.87 -15.32
C PRO A 104 3.52 -4.36 -15.05
N PHE A 105 2.51 -5.07 -14.54
CA PHE A 105 2.63 -6.44 -14.08
C PHE A 105 2.17 -7.41 -15.15
N HIS A 106 3.12 -8.00 -15.84
CA HIS A 106 2.87 -9.18 -16.66
C HIS A 106 2.86 -10.41 -15.75
N ASN A 107 1.67 -10.95 -15.45
CA ASN A 107 1.47 -12.14 -14.63
C ASN A 107 2.02 -12.03 -13.20
N PRO A 108 1.49 -11.14 -12.36
CA PRO A 108 1.88 -11.11 -10.95
C PRO A 108 1.51 -12.45 -10.29
N VAL A 109 2.46 -13.01 -9.54
CA VAL A 109 2.30 -14.31 -8.88
C VAL A 109 1.88 -14.15 -7.44
N LEU A 110 2.32 -13.06 -6.80
CA LEU A 110 2.15 -12.80 -5.39
C LEU A 110 1.63 -11.40 -5.15
N SER A 111 0.65 -11.26 -4.26
CA SER A 111 0.32 -9.99 -3.62
C SER A 111 0.48 -10.08 -2.11
N ILE A 112 0.85 -8.97 -1.50
CA ILE A 112 1.08 -8.85 -0.06
C ILE A 112 0.21 -7.71 0.45
N PHE A 113 -0.79 -8.05 1.24
CA PHE A 113 -1.62 -7.07 1.95
C PHE A 113 -1.21 -7.01 3.41
N GLY A 114 -1.04 -5.81 3.94
CA GLY A 114 -0.62 -5.68 5.32
C GLY A 114 -0.68 -4.25 5.86
N ASP A 115 -0.19 -4.11 7.07
CA ASP A 115 -0.14 -2.86 7.81
C ASP A 115 1.19 -2.11 7.63
N SER A 116 1.60 -1.36 8.65
CA SER A 116 2.84 -0.59 8.68
C SER A 116 4.12 -1.44 8.52
N PHE A 117 4.06 -2.73 8.82
CA PHE A 117 5.20 -3.65 8.60
C PHE A 117 5.42 -3.94 7.12
N VAL A 118 4.35 -4.06 6.35
CA VAL A 118 4.42 -4.24 4.89
C VAL A 118 4.76 -2.92 4.22
N GLU A 119 4.20 -1.81 4.70
CA GLU A 119 4.48 -0.47 4.19
C GLU A 119 5.91 -0.02 4.46
N GLY A 120 6.49 -0.42 5.61
CA GLY A 120 7.80 0.06 6.08
C GLY A 120 7.74 1.47 6.67
N THR A 121 6.67 1.80 7.37
CA THR A 121 6.38 3.14 7.91
C THR A 121 7.52 3.71 8.74
N MET A 122 8.08 2.93 9.68
CA MET A 122 9.17 3.42 10.53
C MET A 122 10.50 3.57 9.80
N LEU A 123 10.74 2.82 8.74
CA LEU A 123 11.88 3.08 7.87
C LEU A 123 11.74 4.46 7.22
N LEU A 124 10.57 4.77 6.67
CA LEU A 124 10.29 6.06 6.04
C LEU A 124 10.43 7.23 7.02
N ILE A 125 9.83 7.11 8.21
CA ILE A 125 9.88 8.16 9.24
C ILE A 125 11.33 8.46 9.66
N ASN A 126 12.19 7.45 9.70
CA ASN A 126 13.61 7.60 10.04
C ASN A 126 14.52 7.88 8.83
N GLY A 127 13.96 8.16 7.66
CA GLY A 127 14.74 8.46 6.45
C GLY A 127 15.51 7.25 5.89
N ILE A 128 15.11 6.04 6.27
CA ILE A 128 15.75 4.79 5.83
C ILE A 128 15.01 4.26 4.59
N ASP A 129 15.78 3.79 3.61
CA ASP A 129 15.25 3.25 2.37
C ASP A 129 14.37 2.01 2.63
N ARG A 130 13.16 2.00 2.05
CA ARG A 130 12.21 0.88 2.14
C ARG A 130 12.69 -0.41 1.48
N LYS A 131 13.79 -0.40 0.73
CA LYS A 131 14.40 -1.65 0.25
C LYS A 131 14.75 -2.63 1.38
N TYR A 132 14.92 -2.12 2.60
CA TYR A 132 15.22 -2.94 3.78
C TYR A 132 13.99 -3.60 4.42
N ARG A 133 12.76 -3.30 4.00
CA ARG A 133 11.59 -4.05 4.49
C ARG A 133 11.53 -5.44 3.85
N TRP A 134 11.03 -6.41 4.59
CA TRP A 134 10.94 -7.81 4.14
C TRP A 134 10.17 -7.97 2.81
N SER A 135 9.09 -7.20 2.62
CA SER A 135 8.29 -7.22 1.40
C SER A 135 9.08 -6.76 0.17
N SER A 136 9.94 -5.75 0.31
CA SER A 136 10.84 -5.30 -0.77
C SER A 136 11.96 -6.32 -1.05
N MET A 137 12.49 -6.97 -0.02
CA MET A 137 13.48 -8.04 -0.19
C MET A 137 12.86 -9.23 -0.94
N LEU A 138 11.67 -9.65 -0.55
CA LEU A 138 10.94 -10.70 -1.25
C LEU A 138 10.66 -10.32 -2.72
N THR A 139 10.23 -9.08 -2.95
CA THR A 139 10.01 -8.54 -4.30
C THR A 139 11.30 -8.55 -5.13
N SER A 140 12.45 -8.27 -4.53
CA SER A 140 13.74 -8.29 -5.24
C SER A 140 14.15 -9.70 -5.68
N VAL A 141 13.79 -10.72 -4.89
CA VAL A 141 14.06 -12.13 -5.20
C VAL A 141 13.13 -12.68 -6.28
N LEU A 142 11.83 -12.36 -6.18
CA LEU A 142 10.81 -12.86 -7.09
C LEU A 142 10.75 -12.10 -8.42
N GLY A 143 11.28 -10.89 -8.45
CA GLY A 143 11.11 -9.92 -9.53
C GLY A 143 9.99 -8.92 -9.23
N LYS A 144 10.30 -7.63 -9.41
CA LYS A 144 9.38 -6.51 -9.11
C LYS A 144 8.06 -6.59 -9.89
N GLU A 145 8.07 -7.21 -11.06
CA GLU A 145 6.91 -7.38 -11.92
C GLU A 145 5.99 -8.53 -11.49
N ARG A 146 6.46 -9.38 -10.57
CA ARG A 146 5.75 -10.59 -10.14
C ARG A 146 5.16 -10.49 -8.74
N CYS A 147 5.51 -9.44 -8.00
CA CYS A 147 5.10 -9.25 -6.62
C CYS A 147 4.48 -7.85 -6.41
N LEU A 148 3.26 -7.82 -5.91
CA LEU A 148 2.52 -6.62 -5.57
C LEU A 148 2.54 -6.40 -4.06
N VAL A 149 2.97 -5.23 -3.62
CA VAL A 149 3.06 -4.89 -2.21
C VAL A 149 2.05 -3.80 -1.88
N ASP A 150 1.12 -4.12 -1.00
CA ASP A 150 0.00 -3.28 -0.60
C ASP A 150 -0.08 -3.18 0.93
N GLY A 151 0.80 -2.37 1.50
CA GLY A 151 0.85 -2.08 2.93
C GLY A 151 0.22 -0.73 3.25
N LYS A 152 -0.55 -0.68 4.35
CA LYS A 152 -1.19 0.52 4.85
C LYS A 152 -0.95 0.69 6.34
N GLY A 153 -0.20 1.72 6.72
CA GLY A 153 0.10 2.01 8.13
C GLY A 153 -1.16 2.09 8.99
N GLY A 154 -1.13 1.42 10.15
CA GLY A 154 -2.27 1.39 11.08
C GLY A 154 -3.44 0.51 10.66
N GLU A 155 -3.35 -0.22 9.55
CA GLU A 155 -4.46 -1.04 9.09
C GLU A 155 -4.76 -2.22 10.02
N MET A 156 -6.04 -2.46 10.22
CA MET A 156 -6.58 -3.57 11.03
C MET A 156 -7.46 -4.46 10.18
N MET A 157 -7.59 -5.71 10.57
CA MET A 157 -8.66 -6.59 10.06
C MET A 157 -10.01 -6.01 10.49
N SER A 158 -10.74 -5.41 9.54
CA SER A 158 -11.98 -4.65 9.75
C SER A 158 -12.84 -4.64 8.48
N ASP A 159 -14.03 -4.06 8.58
CA ASP A 159 -14.90 -3.85 7.40
C ASP A 159 -14.23 -2.95 6.35
N GLU A 160 -13.50 -1.93 6.79
CA GLU A 160 -12.77 -1.02 5.90
C GLU A 160 -11.68 -1.80 5.11
N PHE A 161 -10.92 -2.65 5.81
CA PHE A 161 -9.96 -3.52 5.15
C PHE A 161 -10.63 -4.44 4.13
N ILE A 162 -11.70 -5.14 4.52
CA ILE A 162 -12.40 -6.07 3.62
C ILE A 162 -12.94 -5.37 2.37
N ASN A 163 -13.47 -4.16 2.53
CA ASN A 163 -13.99 -3.38 1.40
C ASN A 163 -12.85 -2.98 0.44
N ARG A 164 -11.73 -2.48 0.97
CA ARG A 164 -10.53 -2.17 0.19
C ARG A 164 -9.97 -3.42 -0.48
N PHE A 165 -9.78 -4.47 0.29
CA PHE A 165 -9.22 -5.75 -0.17
C PHE A 165 -9.99 -6.36 -1.34
N LYS A 166 -11.33 -6.39 -1.28
CA LYS A 166 -12.16 -6.88 -2.39
C LYS A 166 -11.88 -6.16 -3.70
N ILE A 167 -11.74 -4.84 -3.63
CA ILE A 167 -11.52 -4.00 -4.81
C ILE A 167 -10.11 -4.25 -5.37
N GLU A 168 -9.10 -4.10 -4.55
CA GLU A 168 -7.70 -4.15 -4.99
C GLU A 168 -7.28 -5.56 -5.40
N ASN A 169 -7.70 -6.58 -4.64
CA ASN A 169 -7.43 -7.97 -5.00
C ASN A 169 -8.10 -8.38 -6.33
N SER A 170 -9.26 -7.77 -6.67
CA SER A 170 -9.91 -8.02 -7.97
C SER A 170 -9.07 -7.52 -9.15
N TRP A 171 -8.21 -6.53 -8.92
CA TRP A 171 -7.29 -6.02 -9.96
C TRP A 171 -6.00 -6.83 -10.03
N TYR A 172 -5.50 -7.30 -8.89
CA TYR A 172 -4.21 -7.98 -8.80
C TYR A 172 -4.26 -9.41 -9.34
N LYS A 173 -5.30 -10.15 -9.05
CA LYS A 173 -5.54 -11.54 -9.55
C LYS A 173 -4.33 -12.47 -9.41
N THR A 174 -3.56 -12.30 -8.35
CA THR A 174 -2.36 -13.10 -8.10
C THR A 174 -2.71 -14.52 -7.65
N LYS A 175 -1.81 -15.48 -7.89
CA LYS A 175 -2.00 -16.86 -7.44
C LYS A 175 -1.88 -17.00 -5.91
N TYR A 176 -0.91 -16.32 -5.32
CA TYR A 176 -0.67 -16.33 -3.88
C TYR A 176 -0.95 -14.96 -3.28
N VAL A 177 -1.55 -14.95 -2.10
CA VAL A 177 -1.84 -13.71 -1.38
C VAL A 177 -1.38 -13.85 0.07
N ILE A 178 -0.40 -13.04 0.46
CA ILE A 178 0.04 -12.93 1.84
C ILE A 178 -0.85 -11.93 2.56
N LEU A 179 -1.45 -12.35 3.67
CA LEU A 179 -2.20 -11.50 4.60
C LEU A 179 -1.35 -11.27 5.85
N ALA A 180 -0.72 -10.10 5.91
CA ALA A 180 0.23 -9.70 6.95
C ALA A 180 -0.36 -8.61 7.85
N LEU A 181 -1.46 -8.94 8.54
CA LEU A 181 -2.17 -8.05 9.46
C LEU A 181 -2.35 -8.72 10.82
N GLY A 182 -2.58 -7.91 11.84
CA GLY A 182 -2.87 -8.39 13.19
C GLY A 182 -2.26 -7.53 14.28
N THR A 183 -1.14 -6.88 14.01
CA THR A 183 -0.43 -6.01 14.95
C THR A 183 -1.34 -4.93 15.55
N ASN A 184 -2.30 -4.42 14.79
CA ASN A 184 -3.23 -3.38 15.23
C ASN A 184 -4.55 -3.94 15.81
N ASN A 185 -4.77 -5.26 15.78
CA ASN A 185 -5.98 -5.92 16.29
C ASN A 185 -5.86 -6.39 17.76
N TYR A 186 -4.87 -5.92 18.49
CA TYR A 186 -4.57 -6.37 19.86
C TYR A 186 -5.71 -6.19 20.87
N LEU A 187 -6.68 -5.35 20.58
CA LEU A 187 -7.85 -5.13 21.47
C LEU A 187 -9.01 -6.09 21.19
N ASP A 188 -9.03 -6.75 20.04
CA ASP A 188 -10.19 -7.56 19.65
C ASP A 188 -9.76 -8.74 18.73
N VAL A 189 -9.33 -9.81 19.38
CA VAL A 189 -8.90 -11.05 18.74
C VAL A 189 -10.03 -11.71 17.94
N GLU A 190 -11.26 -11.68 18.45
CA GLU A 190 -12.41 -12.29 17.77
C GLU A 190 -12.79 -11.51 16.51
N LYS A 191 -12.70 -10.19 16.56
CA LYS A 191 -12.86 -9.36 15.38
C LYS A 191 -11.79 -9.64 14.33
N TYR A 192 -10.53 -9.80 14.74
CA TYR A 192 -9.45 -10.23 13.86
C TYR A 192 -9.79 -11.53 13.16
N LYS A 193 -10.14 -12.58 13.92
CA LYS A 193 -10.47 -13.90 13.38
C LYS A 193 -11.62 -13.84 12.39
N LYS A 194 -12.69 -13.13 12.73
CA LYS A 194 -13.88 -12.95 11.88
C LYS A 194 -13.50 -12.40 10.50
N TYR A 195 -12.76 -11.29 10.45
CA TYR A 195 -12.41 -10.65 9.18
C TYR A 195 -11.31 -11.38 8.43
N MET A 196 -10.38 -12.03 9.12
CA MET A 196 -9.39 -12.89 8.47
C MET A 196 -10.05 -14.09 7.76
N LEU A 197 -11.02 -14.74 8.40
CA LEU A 197 -11.81 -15.80 7.75
C LEU A 197 -12.57 -15.29 6.52
N GLN A 198 -13.11 -14.07 6.60
CA GLN A 198 -13.78 -13.45 5.46
C GLN A 198 -12.81 -13.17 4.30
N ALA A 199 -11.61 -12.66 4.58
CA ALA A 199 -10.57 -12.45 3.57
C ALA A 199 -10.12 -13.79 2.94
N ILE A 200 -9.91 -14.81 3.74
CA ILE A 200 -9.56 -16.17 3.26
C ILE A 200 -10.67 -16.73 2.36
N SER A 201 -11.93 -16.56 2.75
CA SER A 201 -13.07 -17.00 1.93
C SER A 201 -13.10 -16.31 0.57
N ILE A 202 -12.85 -14.99 0.53
CA ILE A 202 -12.76 -14.23 -0.72
C ILE A 202 -11.66 -14.80 -1.61
N LEU A 203 -10.47 -15.06 -1.05
CA LEU A 203 -9.34 -15.60 -1.80
C LEU A 203 -9.66 -16.98 -2.38
N ARG A 204 -10.19 -17.88 -1.56
CA ARG A 204 -10.55 -19.24 -2.00
C ARG A 204 -11.62 -19.24 -3.10
N ASN A 205 -12.62 -18.37 -2.97
CA ASN A 205 -13.66 -18.23 -4.00
C ASN A 205 -13.10 -17.69 -5.33
N ASN A 206 -11.98 -16.97 -5.28
CA ASN A 206 -11.26 -16.49 -6.46
C ASN A 206 -10.20 -17.48 -6.98
N GLY A 207 -10.09 -18.68 -6.40
CA GLY A 207 -9.05 -19.66 -6.76
C GLY A 207 -7.64 -19.27 -6.31
N GLN A 208 -7.51 -18.32 -5.39
CA GLN A 208 -6.23 -17.84 -4.87
C GLN A 208 -5.83 -18.61 -3.60
N ILE A 209 -4.53 -18.69 -3.36
CA ILE A 209 -3.95 -19.40 -2.23
C ILE A 209 -3.57 -18.38 -1.14
N PRO A 210 -4.27 -18.35 0.02
CA PRO A 210 -3.89 -17.52 1.14
C PRO A 210 -2.63 -18.04 1.83
N VAL A 211 -1.78 -17.12 2.27
CA VAL A 211 -0.65 -17.34 3.15
C VAL A 211 -0.75 -16.35 4.30
N LEU A 212 -0.74 -16.82 5.54
CA LEU A 212 -0.85 -15.96 6.72
C LEU A 212 0.53 -15.66 7.29
N LEU A 213 0.68 -14.51 7.96
CA LEU A 213 1.84 -14.23 8.78
C LEU A 213 1.46 -14.24 10.26
N THR A 214 2.30 -14.83 11.10
CA THR A 214 2.17 -14.65 12.55
C THR A 214 2.49 -13.23 12.97
N VAL A 215 1.85 -12.77 14.03
CA VAL A 215 1.97 -11.40 14.55
C VAL A 215 3.13 -11.33 15.54
N THR A 216 3.93 -10.29 15.43
CA THR A 216 5.08 -10.04 16.30
C THR A 216 4.67 -9.43 17.64
N PRO A 217 5.43 -9.61 18.74
CA PRO A 217 5.10 -8.98 20.02
C PRO A 217 5.29 -7.46 19.95
N ARG A 218 4.58 -6.75 20.84
CA ARG A 218 4.67 -5.30 21.02
C ARG A 218 5.10 -5.01 22.46
N LYS A 219 5.97 -4.02 22.64
CA LYS A 219 6.39 -3.60 24.00
C LYS A 219 5.37 -2.75 24.74
N ASP A 220 4.47 -2.11 24.00
CA ASP A 220 3.47 -1.19 24.54
C ASP A 220 2.14 -1.87 24.92
N ARG A 221 2.05 -3.20 24.78
CA ARG A 221 0.82 -3.98 24.99
C ARG A 221 1.12 -5.35 25.58
N ASP A 222 0.10 -5.94 26.18
CA ASP A 222 0.12 -7.32 26.66
C ASP A 222 0.36 -8.29 25.50
N TYR A 223 1.09 -9.36 25.80
CA TYR A 223 1.43 -10.38 24.81
C TYR A 223 0.29 -11.35 24.52
N GLU A 224 -0.64 -11.54 25.46
CA GLU A 224 -1.69 -12.56 25.35
C GLU A 224 -2.53 -12.46 24.06
N PRO A 225 -2.98 -11.28 23.60
CA PRO A 225 -3.67 -11.17 22.32
C PRO A 225 -2.83 -11.65 21.13
N VAL A 226 -1.53 -11.36 21.11
CA VAL A 226 -0.61 -11.82 20.06
C VAL A 226 -0.51 -13.34 20.08
N LYS A 227 -0.37 -13.93 21.26
CA LYS A 227 -0.34 -15.38 21.45
C LYS A 227 -1.62 -16.04 20.93
N LEU A 228 -2.79 -15.53 21.32
CA LEU A 228 -4.10 -16.06 20.89
C LEU A 228 -4.28 -15.98 19.36
N ILE A 229 -3.83 -14.91 18.72
CA ILE A 229 -3.86 -14.77 17.26
C ILE A 229 -2.92 -15.80 16.62
N ASN A 230 -1.69 -15.93 17.13
CA ASN A 230 -0.70 -16.83 16.56
C ASN A 230 -1.06 -18.30 16.74
N ASP A 231 -1.56 -18.69 17.91
CA ASP A 231 -2.05 -20.04 18.15
C ASP A 231 -3.20 -20.39 17.21
N TRP A 232 -4.11 -19.45 16.98
CA TRP A 232 -5.20 -19.62 16.03
C TRP A 232 -4.69 -19.75 14.59
N ILE A 233 -3.75 -18.88 14.13
CA ILE A 233 -3.14 -18.99 12.80
C ILE A 233 -2.50 -20.37 12.61
N LYS A 234 -1.71 -20.84 13.60
CA LYS A 234 -1.01 -22.13 13.56
C LYS A 234 -1.97 -23.32 13.57
N SER A 235 -3.14 -23.17 14.19
CA SER A 235 -4.19 -24.21 14.22
C SER A 235 -4.94 -24.36 12.90
N MET A 236 -4.86 -23.39 12.00
CA MET A 236 -5.57 -23.42 10.73
C MET A 236 -4.85 -24.32 9.72
N ASN A 237 -5.61 -25.05 8.91
CA ASN A 237 -5.07 -25.78 7.76
C ASN A 237 -4.81 -24.81 6.57
N ILE A 238 -3.97 -23.80 6.80
CA ILE A 238 -3.57 -22.77 5.83
C ILE A 238 -2.06 -22.57 5.96
N LYS A 239 -1.40 -22.34 4.84
CA LYS A 239 0.03 -22.00 4.84
C LYS A 239 0.27 -20.72 5.63
N TYR A 240 1.27 -20.73 6.48
CA TYR A 240 1.71 -19.53 7.18
C TYR A 240 3.24 -19.39 7.19
N ILE A 241 3.69 -18.18 7.43
CA ILE A 241 5.10 -17.84 7.67
C ILE A 241 5.20 -17.38 9.12
N ASP A 242 6.07 -18.02 9.90
CA ASP A 242 6.26 -17.69 11.31
C ASP A 242 7.22 -16.51 11.49
N MET A 243 6.70 -15.30 11.23
CA MET A 243 7.46 -14.08 11.45
C MET A 243 7.73 -13.82 12.94
N HIS A 244 6.81 -14.26 13.81
CA HIS A 244 6.97 -14.14 15.25
C HIS A 244 8.24 -14.87 15.73
N GLU A 245 8.38 -16.16 15.39
CA GLU A 245 9.56 -16.96 15.73
C GLU A 245 10.84 -16.38 15.15
N ALA A 246 10.78 -15.88 13.92
CA ALA A 246 11.93 -15.30 13.24
C ALA A 246 12.54 -14.08 13.96
N VAL A 247 11.71 -13.28 14.64
CA VAL A 247 12.16 -12.02 15.26
C VAL A 247 12.30 -12.08 16.78
N THR A 248 11.75 -13.10 17.45
CA THR A 248 11.76 -13.21 18.91
C THR A 248 12.99 -13.96 19.44
N LYS A 249 13.32 -13.72 20.70
CA LYS A 249 14.35 -14.48 21.40
C LYS A 249 13.92 -15.93 21.57
N GLU A 250 14.87 -16.84 21.40
CA GLU A 250 14.62 -18.28 21.48
C GLU A 250 14.00 -18.72 22.82
N ASN A 251 14.43 -18.11 23.92
CA ASN A 251 13.98 -18.44 25.26
C ASN A 251 12.88 -17.50 25.80
N ASP A 252 12.45 -16.51 25.03
CA ASP A 252 11.43 -15.55 25.43
C ASP A 252 10.63 -15.04 24.21
N PRO A 253 9.50 -15.67 23.89
CA PRO A 253 8.68 -15.30 22.74
C PRO A 253 7.97 -13.95 22.89
N THR A 254 8.06 -13.32 24.07
CA THR A 254 7.48 -11.99 24.31
C THR A 254 8.43 -10.87 23.91
N GLN A 255 9.70 -11.19 23.66
CA GLN A 255 10.75 -10.21 23.38
C GLN A 255 11.36 -10.40 22.01
N TRP A 256 11.60 -9.27 21.35
CA TRP A 256 12.38 -9.23 20.13
C TRP A 256 13.87 -9.52 20.40
N ARG A 257 14.53 -10.08 19.41
CA ARG A 257 16.01 -10.18 19.40
C ARG A 257 16.63 -8.79 19.49
N ASP A 258 17.78 -8.70 20.12
CA ASP A 258 18.46 -7.43 20.34
C ASP A 258 18.81 -6.75 19.00
N GLY A 259 18.50 -5.46 18.88
CA GLY A 259 18.72 -4.67 17.68
C GLY A 259 17.67 -4.85 16.56
N TYR A 260 16.63 -5.70 16.75
CA TYR A 260 15.60 -5.94 15.74
C TYR A 260 14.42 -4.98 15.83
N LEU A 261 14.24 -4.30 16.96
CA LEU A 261 13.10 -3.44 17.23
C LEU A 261 13.51 -1.98 17.32
N PHE A 262 12.74 -1.09 16.69
CA PHE A 262 12.91 0.35 16.86
C PHE A 262 12.52 0.82 18.28
N TYR A 263 12.88 2.06 18.59
CA TYR A 263 12.60 2.73 19.86
C TYR A 263 11.11 2.85 20.20
N ASP A 264 10.23 2.78 19.19
CA ASP A 264 8.78 2.82 19.38
C ASP A 264 8.20 1.53 19.99
N GLY A 265 9.00 0.49 20.09
CA GLY A 265 8.59 -0.78 20.70
C GLY A 265 7.63 -1.62 19.87
N ILE A 266 7.43 -1.28 18.59
CA ILE A 266 6.46 -1.92 17.69
C ILE A 266 7.13 -2.39 16.41
N HIS A 267 7.82 -1.49 15.70
CA HIS A 267 8.27 -1.73 14.34
C HIS A 267 9.69 -2.28 14.26
N PRO A 268 9.95 -3.16 13.29
CA PRO A 268 11.29 -3.73 13.09
C PRO A 268 12.27 -2.71 12.51
N THR A 269 13.51 -2.76 12.99
CA THR A 269 14.65 -2.10 12.36
C THR A 269 14.99 -2.75 11.00
N PRO A 270 15.92 -2.20 10.21
CA PRO A 270 16.44 -2.90 9.02
C PRO A 270 16.92 -4.32 9.30
N ASN A 271 17.48 -4.58 10.49
CA ASN A 271 17.91 -5.93 10.88
C ASN A 271 16.73 -6.82 11.26
N GLY A 272 15.68 -6.27 11.89
CA GLY A 272 14.47 -7.00 12.22
C GLY A 272 13.60 -7.33 11.01
N TYR A 273 13.84 -6.68 9.88
CA TYR A 273 13.18 -6.99 8.60
C TYR A 273 13.88 -8.10 7.80
N LYS A 274 15.15 -8.40 8.07
CA LYS A 274 15.92 -9.47 7.39
C LYS A 274 15.57 -10.85 7.90
#